data_826800acd71a495537798ebed15c9d39
#
_entry.id   826800acd71a495537798ebed15c9d39
#
_cell.length_a   1.000
_cell.length_b   1.000
_cell.length_c   1.000
_cell.angle_alpha   90.00
_cell.angle_beta   90.00
_cell.angle_gamma   90.00
#
_symmetry.space_group_name_H-M   'P 1'
#
loop_
_entity.id
_entity.type
_entity.pdbx_description
1 polymer ?
#
loop_
_entity_poly.entity_id
_entity_poly.type
_entity_poly.pdbx_seq_one_letter_code
_entity_poly.pdbx_strand_id
1 'polypeptide(L)'
;MKRSHLVLLCGLVLACGAAEAQPDYALHATPIGPAPVDPAIARALASIKPSQIDQTIEKLVSFGTRNTLSSMETDLPPGQGINAAADWIAGQFEAISRECDGCLEVKRDTFTADPASASGSPWAGRIPKPTKLTNVYAVLRGTDPAQAKRTVLVTGHYDSRNLNVLDDHGAAPGANDDASGVAVSLECARVLSKLKFPGTIVFVAVAGEEQGLVGSGHLARLAKEEGWDLEAVLNNDIVGGNTTPGDTLQMKDRVRVFSEGVPQAASPEEARHIRALGKEDDSPSRELARAIAETARTYLSKPGAAKPFSAFLVDRPDRYLRGGDHSSFNHEGFAAVRFTEWREDYNHQHQNVIKPAPGSDAPILGDLIEFVDFNYVAQVARLNAATLATLAAAPGEPQKLTIVNKMTENGSTLTWEPPAGGGVAHYEVLWRETTAPNWQYVKQIAATSSEGPVTVSLPISKDNVIFGVRAVDAKGHRGLVVVP
;
A
#
# COMPACT_ATOMS: atom_id res chain seq x y z
N MET A 1 -81.81 24.45 -29.20
CA MET A 1 -80.92 23.95 -28.18
C MET A 1 -80.46 22.54 -28.56
N LYS A 2 -79.26 22.41 -29.15
CA LYS A 2 -78.67 21.11 -29.51
C LYS A 2 -77.45 20.90 -28.61
N ARG A 3 -77.49 19.87 -27.75
CA ARG A 3 -76.36 19.46 -26.90
C ARG A 3 -75.48 18.50 -27.72
N SER A 4 -74.21 18.88 -27.95
CA SER A 4 -73.20 18.03 -28.52
C SER A 4 -72.48 17.29 -27.38
N HIS A 5 -72.52 15.96 -27.43
CA HIS A 5 -71.73 15.11 -26.57
C HIS A 5 -70.33 14.89 -27.18
N LEU A 6 -69.29 15.36 -26.47
CA LEU A 6 -67.89 15.10 -26.81
C LEU A 6 -67.50 13.78 -26.15
N VAL A 7 -67.24 12.75 -26.95
CA VAL A 7 -66.70 11.49 -26.47
C VAL A 7 -65.20 11.61 -26.45
N LEU A 8 -64.62 11.56 -25.23
CA LEU A 8 -63.17 11.56 -25.02
C LEU A 8 -62.69 10.10 -25.10
N LEU A 9 -61.99 9.75 -26.20
CA LEU A 9 -61.33 8.49 -26.36
C LEU A 9 -59.97 8.54 -25.63
N CYS A 10 -59.86 7.91 -24.43
CA CYS A 10 -58.59 7.69 -23.76
C CYS A 10 -57.86 6.51 -24.45
N GLY A 11 -56.92 6.83 -25.27
CA GLY A 11 -55.99 5.83 -25.84
C GLY A 11 -55.00 5.38 -24.78
N LEU A 12 -55.11 4.13 -24.31
CA LEU A 12 -54.11 3.46 -23.48
C LEU A 12 -52.91 3.12 -24.35
N VAL A 13 -51.85 3.90 -24.27
CA VAL A 13 -50.55 3.52 -24.84
C VAL A 13 -49.91 2.51 -23.91
N LEU A 14 -50.01 1.22 -24.23
CA LEU A 14 -49.16 0.20 -23.62
C LEU A 14 -47.73 0.43 -24.10
N ALA A 15 -46.92 1.07 -23.26
CA ALA A 15 -45.49 1.05 -23.42
C ALA A 15 -45.00 -0.38 -23.08
N CYS A 16 -44.87 -1.25 -24.06
CA CYS A 16 -44.04 -2.43 -23.96
C CYS A 16 -42.60 -1.94 -23.83
N GLY A 17 -42.16 -1.75 -22.59
CA GLY A 17 -40.74 -1.65 -22.29
C GLY A 17 -40.08 -2.95 -22.71
N ALA A 18 -39.35 -2.95 -23.79
CA ALA A 18 -38.42 -4.02 -24.11
C ALA A 18 -37.47 -4.11 -22.91
N ALA A 19 -37.51 -5.21 -22.16
CA ALA A 19 -36.50 -5.48 -21.14
C ALA A 19 -35.16 -5.53 -21.90
N GLU A 20 -34.28 -4.59 -21.62
CA GLU A 20 -32.93 -4.66 -22.16
C GLU A 20 -32.31 -5.99 -21.72
N ALA A 21 -31.75 -6.72 -22.68
CA ALA A 21 -31.05 -7.97 -22.38
C ALA A 21 -29.87 -7.65 -21.43
N GLN A 22 -29.89 -8.27 -20.24
CA GLN A 22 -28.78 -8.14 -19.33
C GLN A 22 -27.60 -8.98 -19.82
N PRO A 23 -26.35 -8.48 -19.65
CA PRO A 23 -25.16 -9.28 -19.96
C PRO A 23 -25.13 -10.59 -19.17
N ASP A 24 -24.61 -11.67 -19.74
CA ASP A 24 -24.48 -12.99 -19.11
C ASP A 24 -23.75 -12.93 -17.74
N TYR A 25 -22.72 -12.09 -17.65
CA TYR A 25 -21.94 -11.92 -16.42
C TYR A 25 -22.71 -11.23 -15.28
N ALA A 26 -23.81 -10.57 -15.56
CA ALA A 26 -24.67 -9.92 -14.55
C ALA A 26 -25.86 -10.80 -14.14
N LEU A 27 -26.32 -11.74 -14.99
CA LEU A 27 -27.52 -12.54 -14.75
C LEU A 27 -27.45 -13.46 -13.52
N HIS A 28 -26.25 -13.91 -13.15
CA HIS A 28 -26.02 -14.84 -12.04
C HIS A 28 -25.04 -14.27 -11.00
N ALA A 29 -24.88 -12.95 -11.00
CA ALA A 29 -23.88 -12.24 -10.24
C ALA A 29 -24.38 -11.81 -8.87
N THR A 30 -23.56 -12.03 -7.84
CA THR A 30 -23.73 -11.37 -6.55
C THR A 30 -22.73 -10.20 -6.49
N PRO A 31 -23.18 -8.95 -6.28
CA PRO A 31 -22.28 -7.83 -6.07
C PRO A 31 -21.38 -8.07 -4.85
N ILE A 32 -20.12 -7.62 -4.94
CA ILE A 32 -19.18 -7.73 -3.84
C ILE A 32 -19.58 -6.77 -2.73
N GLY A 33 -19.94 -7.30 -1.55
CA GLY A 33 -20.13 -6.54 -0.34
C GLY A 33 -18.84 -6.27 0.43
N PRO A 34 -18.85 -5.31 1.40
CA PRO A 34 -17.73 -5.13 2.30
C PRO A 34 -17.43 -6.41 3.09
N ALA A 35 -16.16 -6.64 3.42
CA ALA A 35 -15.77 -7.75 4.29
C ALA A 35 -16.32 -7.53 5.71
N PRO A 36 -16.53 -8.60 6.50
CA PRO A 36 -16.83 -8.48 7.92
C PRO A 36 -15.72 -7.72 8.66
N VAL A 37 -16.10 -6.85 9.60
CA VAL A 37 -15.14 -6.12 10.44
C VAL A 37 -14.65 -7.06 11.54
N ASP A 38 -13.34 -7.35 11.59
CA ASP A 38 -12.75 -8.03 12.77
C ASP A 38 -12.69 -7.04 13.95
N PRO A 39 -13.37 -7.36 15.09
CA PRO A 39 -13.39 -6.46 16.24
C PRO A 39 -12.01 -6.24 16.89
N ALA A 40 -11.08 -7.18 16.77
CA ALA A 40 -9.73 -7.04 17.32
C ALA A 40 -8.93 -6.02 16.51
N ILE A 41 -8.98 -6.12 15.17
CA ILE A 41 -8.39 -5.15 14.25
C ILE A 41 -9.02 -3.77 14.52
N ALA A 42 -10.35 -3.67 14.55
CA ALA A 42 -11.04 -2.39 14.78
C ALA A 42 -10.61 -1.70 16.10
N ARG A 43 -10.41 -2.46 17.18
CA ARG A 43 -9.89 -1.93 18.45
C ARG A 43 -8.45 -1.44 18.33
N ALA A 44 -7.59 -2.18 17.64
CA ALA A 44 -6.21 -1.76 17.39
C ALA A 44 -6.18 -0.42 16.62
N LEU A 45 -6.96 -0.29 15.54
CA LEU A 45 -7.06 0.94 14.76
C LEU A 45 -7.57 2.13 15.60
N ALA A 46 -8.51 1.90 16.51
CA ALA A 46 -9.04 2.94 17.41
C ALA A 46 -7.97 3.46 18.40
N SER A 47 -6.89 2.71 18.64
CA SER A 47 -5.79 3.12 19.52
C SER A 47 -4.72 3.98 18.82
N ILE A 48 -4.78 4.17 17.51
CA ILE A 48 -3.92 5.08 16.76
C ILE A 48 -4.29 6.53 17.09
N LYS A 49 -3.31 7.30 17.59
CA LYS A 49 -3.52 8.66 18.08
C LYS A 49 -2.65 9.67 17.31
N PRO A 50 -3.23 10.79 16.85
CA PRO A 50 -2.47 11.86 16.23
C PRO A 50 -1.31 12.38 17.11
N SER A 51 -1.49 12.41 18.44
CA SER A 51 -0.44 12.86 19.37
C SER A 51 0.79 11.94 19.46
N GLN A 52 0.66 10.65 19.15
CA GLN A 52 1.82 9.74 19.06
C GLN A 52 2.59 9.97 17.77
N ILE A 53 1.87 10.24 16.69
CA ILE A 53 2.46 10.60 15.39
C ILE A 53 3.20 11.92 15.49
N ASP A 54 2.58 12.93 16.11
CA ASP A 54 3.19 14.24 16.39
C ASP A 54 4.53 14.09 17.12
N GLN A 55 4.56 13.38 18.25
CA GLN A 55 5.77 13.10 19.02
C GLN A 55 6.85 12.39 18.20
N THR A 56 6.46 11.47 17.32
CA THR A 56 7.40 10.76 16.45
C THR A 56 8.02 11.69 15.43
N ILE A 57 7.20 12.50 14.74
CA ILE A 57 7.66 13.44 13.73
C ILE A 57 8.50 14.54 14.38
N GLU A 58 8.07 15.12 15.51
CA GLU A 58 8.83 16.10 16.28
C GLU A 58 10.22 15.57 16.63
N LYS A 59 10.29 14.32 17.09
CA LYS A 59 11.57 13.71 17.42
C LYS A 59 12.47 13.54 16.19
N LEU A 60 11.92 13.04 15.06
CA LEU A 60 12.68 12.89 13.83
C LEU A 60 13.20 14.24 13.30
N VAL A 61 12.38 15.28 13.33
CA VAL A 61 12.78 16.64 12.98
C VAL A 61 13.90 17.17 13.90
N SER A 62 13.88 16.82 15.18
CA SER A 62 14.88 17.28 16.17
C SER A 62 16.31 16.80 15.92
N PHE A 63 16.52 15.83 15.02
CA PHE A 63 17.88 15.40 14.62
C PHE A 63 18.58 16.39 13.69
N GLY A 64 17.94 17.52 13.32
CA GLY A 64 18.49 18.62 12.56
C GLY A 64 18.69 18.32 11.08
N THR A 65 19.54 17.38 10.76
CA THR A 65 19.66 16.73 9.45
C THR A 65 19.55 15.23 9.62
N ARG A 66 18.92 14.58 8.64
CA ARG A 66 18.96 13.11 8.49
C ARG A 66 19.49 12.76 7.10
N ASN A 67 20.24 13.70 6.47
CA ASN A 67 20.85 13.43 5.19
C ASN A 67 21.68 12.14 5.25
N THR A 68 21.52 11.29 4.28
CA THR A 68 22.19 9.99 4.18
C THR A 68 23.71 10.07 4.38
N LEU A 69 24.35 11.10 3.81
CA LEU A 69 25.79 11.30 3.89
C LEU A 69 26.27 11.70 5.28
N SER A 70 25.38 12.23 6.14
CA SER A 70 25.70 12.57 7.53
C SER A 70 26.08 11.34 8.37
N SER A 71 25.84 10.12 7.86
CA SER A 71 26.27 8.88 8.52
C SER A 71 27.79 8.75 8.67
N MET A 72 28.56 9.46 7.84
CA MET A 72 30.02 9.41 7.82
C MET A 72 30.67 10.64 8.51
N GLU A 73 29.88 11.61 8.98
CA GLU A 73 30.37 12.82 9.61
C GLU A 73 30.59 12.62 11.12
N THR A 74 31.65 13.22 11.63
CA THR A 74 32.09 13.07 13.04
C THR A 74 32.00 14.37 13.83
N ASP A 75 31.68 15.48 13.18
CA ASP A 75 31.64 16.83 13.73
C ASP A 75 30.21 17.38 13.89
N LEU A 76 29.20 16.57 13.62
CA LEU A 76 27.82 16.91 13.92
C LEU A 76 27.59 17.08 15.42
N PRO A 77 26.72 18.00 15.83
CA PRO A 77 26.33 18.13 17.21
C PRO A 77 25.85 16.80 17.81
N PRO A 78 26.14 16.50 19.09
CA PRO A 78 25.70 15.29 19.74
C PRO A 78 24.18 15.05 19.61
N GLY A 79 23.78 13.85 19.19
CA GLY A 79 22.38 13.48 19.01
C GLY A 79 21.75 13.99 17.71
N GLN A 80 22.53 14.46 16.76
CA GLN A 80 22.09 14.83 15.42
C GLN A 80 22.56 13.82 14.35
N GLY A 81 22.04 13.97 13.13
CA GLY A 81 22.38 13.15 11.98
C GLY A 81 21.59 11.86 11.86
N ILE A 82 21.78 11.18 10.72
CA ILE A 82 21.03 9.98 10.36
C ILE A 82 21.30 8.79 11.31
N ASN A 83 22.52 8.65 11.83
CA ASN A 83 22.86 7.57 12.77
C ASN A 83 22.08 7.70 14.09
N ALA A 84 21.95 8.93 14.61
CA ALA A 84 21.16 9.18 15.82
C ALA A 84 19.66 8.87 15.59
N ALA A 85 19.15 9.18 14.40
CA ALA A 85 17.79 8.82 14.01
C ALA A 85 17.60 7.28 13.93
N ALA A 86 18.54 6.54 13.31
CA ALA A 86 18.51 5.08 13.24
C ALA A 86 18.51 4.45 14.64
N ASP A 87 19.37 4.95 15.53
CA ASP A 87 19.45 4.47 16.91
C ASP A 87 18.16 4.70 17.68
N TRP A 88 17.55 5.87 17.50
CA TRP A 88 16.27 6.19 18.14
C TRP A 88 15.13 5.32 17.60
N ILE A 89 15.03 5.13 16.28
CA ILE A 89 14.00 4.28 15.66
C ILE A 89 14.10 2.84 16.17
N ALA A 90 15.31 2.28 16.23
CA ALA A 90 15.53 0.95 16.79
C ALA A 90 15.11 0.89 18.25
N GLY A 91 15.43 1.91 19.05
CA GLY A 91 15.00 2.04 20.45
C GLY A 91 13.47 2.12 20.58
N GLN A 92 12.74 2.72 19.62
CA GLN A 92 11.27 2.70 19.60
C GLN A 92 10.72 1.30 19.35
N PHE A 93 11.23 0.57 18.36
CA PHE A 93 10.82 -0.81 18.11
C PHE A 93 11.14 -1.71 19.31
N GLU A 94 12.30 -1.54 19.96
CA GLU A 94 12.65 -2.26 21.19
C GLU A 94 11.72 -1.91 22.36
N ALA A 95 11.30 -0.64 22.48
CA ALA A 95 10.32 -0.22 23.49
C ALA A 95 8.96 -0.89 23.26
N ILE A 96 8.47 -0.88 22.01
CA ILE A 96 7.25 -1.58 21.61
C ILE A 96 7.37 -3.08 21.90
N SER A 97 8.52 -3.69 21.57
CA SER A 97 8.78 -5.11 21.86
C SER A 97 8.68 -5.42 23.35
N ARG A 98 9.23 -4.57 24.21
CA ARG A 98 9.09 -4.73 25.67
C ARG A 98 7.65 -4.65 26.18
N GLU A 99 6.80 -3.82 25.54
CA GLU A 99 5.37 -3.71 25.89
C GLU A 99 4.54 -4.95 25.52
N CYS A 100 5.07 -5.84 24.68
CA CYS A 100 4.43 -7.07 24.23
C CYS A 100 5.25 -8.33 24.57
N ASP A 101 6.02 -8.28 25.66
CA ASP A 101 6.80 -9.42 26.18
C ASP A 101 7.81 -9.99 25.16
N GLY A 102 8.47 -9.11 24.38
CA GLY A 102 9.49 -9.49 23.41
C GLY A 102 8.92 -10.00 22.08
N CYS A 103 7.72 -9.59 21.69
CA CYS A 103 7.05 -10.09 20.48
C CYS A 103 7.68 -9.62 19.18
N LEU A 104 8.51 -8.58 19.17
CA LEU A 104 9.18 -8.07 17.98
C LEU A 104 10.68 -8.46 18.00
N GLU A 105 11.13 -9.01 16.88
CA GLU A 105 12.54 -9.18 16.58
C GLU A 105 13.06 -7.92 15.88
N VAL A 106 13.82 -7.08 16.61
CA VAL A 106 14.37 -5.82 16.06
C VAL A 106 15.69 -6.08 15.37
N LYS A 107 15.84 -5.60 14.16
CA LYS A 107 17.05 -5.76 13.34
C LYS A 107 17.61 -4.42 12.87
N ARG A 108 18.94 -4.35 12.84
CA ARG A 108 19.74 -3.28 12.24
C ARG A 108 20.53 -3.88 11.09
N ASP A 109 20.02 -3.71 9.90
CA ASP A 109 20.64 -4.19 8.66
C ASP A 109 21.59 -3.10 8.15
N THR A 110 22.89 -3.30 8.45
CA THR A 110 23.95 -2.34 8.15
C THR A 110 24.76 -2.78 6.95
N PHE A 111 24.90 -1.91 5.97
CA PHE A 111 25.61 -2.15 4.72
C PHE A 111 26.39 -0.90 4.29
N THR A 112 27.24 -1.05 3.27
CA THR A 112 27.96 0.07 2.65
C THR A 112 27.41 0.33 1.25
N ALA A 113 26.98 1.53 1.00
CA ALA A 113 26.62 2.02 -0.33
C ALA A 113 27.85 2.55 -1.04
N ASP A 114 28.19 1.98 -2.19
CA ASP A 114 29.32 2.41 -2.99
C ASP A 114 28.91 3.39 -4.11
N PRO A 115 29.78 4.35 -4.49
CA PRO A 115 29.55 5.26 -5.62
C PRO A 115 29.23 4.53 -6.92
N ALA A 116 29.80 3.33 -7.12
CA ALA A 116 29.60 2.51 -8.30
C ALA A 116 28.18 1.93 -8.37
N SER A 117 27.49 1.72 -7.24
CA SER A 117 26.16 1.13 -7.19
C SER A 117 25.10 1.96 -7.91
N ALA A 118 25.33 3.29 -8.02
CA ALA A 118 24.45 4.23 -8.73
C ALA A 118 24.94 4.57 -10.14
N SER A 119 26.03 3.94 -10.60
CA SER A 119 26.65 4.23 -11.92
C SER A 119 25.65 3.94 -13.05
N GLY A 120 25.47 4.93 -13.95
CA GLY A 120 24.53 4.80 -15.07
C GLY A 120 23.05 5.07 -14.72
N SER A 121 22.73 5.33 -13.46
CA SER A 121 21.39 5.73 -13.02
C SER A 121 21.24 7.26 -13.03
N PRO A 122 19.99 7.80 -12.99
CA PRO A 122 19.72 9.22 -12.79
C PRO A 122 20.27 9.76 -11.45
N TRP A 123 20.63 8.88 -10.52
CA TRP A 123 21.14 9.17 -9.18
C TRP A 123 22.66 9.13 -9.07
N ALA A 124 23.37 8.94 -10.22
CA ALA A 124 24.82 8.92 -10.24
C ALA A 124 25.40 10.17 -9.57
N GLY A 125 26.39 9.96 -8.68
CA GLY A 125 27.05 11.03 -7.93
C GLY A 125 26.36 11.45 -6.62
N ARG A 126 25.18 10.91 -6.27
CA ARG A 126 24.53 11.19 -4.97
C ARG A 126 25.19 10.46 -3.79
N ILE A 127 25.95 9.41 -4.06
CA ILE A 127 26.84 8.74 -3.09
C ILE A 127 28.28 8.96 -3.57
N PRO A 128 28.95 10.08 -3.17
CA PRO A 128 30.28 10.42 -3.70
C PRO A 128 31.43 9.63 -3.11
N LYS A 129 31.23 8.97 -1.97
CA LYS A 129 32.19 8.12 -1.24
C LYS A 129 31.47 6.92 -0.65
N PRO A 130 32.17 5.78 -0.37
CA PRO A 130 31.56 4.66 0.33
C PRO A 130 30.89 5.14 1.63
N THR A 131 29.57 4.91 1.73
CA THR A 131 28.73 5.45 2.80
C THR A 131 28.08 4.30 3.56
N LYS A 132 28.29 4.24 4.88
CA LYS A 132 27.70 3.22 5.74
C LYS A 132 26.27 3.63 6.12
N LEU A 133 25.32 2.74 5.86
CA LEU A 133 23.89 2.95 6.10
C LEU A 133 23.30 1.81 6.92
N THR A 134 22.18 2.06 7.58
CA THR A 134 21.48 1.06 8.40
C THR A 134 19.99 1.14 8.15
N ASN A 135 19.40 0.11 7.54
CA ASN A 135 17.96 -0.08 7.60
C ASN A 135 17.57 -0.59 8.99
N VAL A 136 16.50 -0.07 9.54
CA VAL A 136 16.00 -0.50 10.85
C VAL A 136 14.63 -1.14 10.65
N TYR A 137 14.46 -2.38 11.12
CA TYR A 137 13.15 -3.02 11.01
C TYR A 137 12.84 -3.94 12.17
N ALA A 138 11.55 -4.17 12.38
CA ALA A 138 11.03 -5.06 13.41
C ALA A 138 10.11 -6.11 12.80
N VAL A 139 10.27 -7.36 13.21
CA VAL A 139 9.52 -8.51 12.69
C VAL A 139 8.56 -9.02 13.75
N LEU A 140 7.27 -8.95 13.48
CA LEU A 140 6.22 -9.64 14.22
C LEU A 140 5.97 -11.00 13.56
N ARG A 141 6.56 -12.05 14.12
CA ARG A 141 6.48 -13.40 13.52
C ARG A 141 5.05 -13.94 13.52
N GLY A 142 4.68 -14.56 12.41
CA GLY A 142 3.44 -15.31 12.30
C GLY A 142 3.40 -16.47 13.29
N THR A 143 2.22 -16.76 13.81
CA THR A 143 2.01 -17.79 14.85
C THR A 143 1.63 -19.15 14.30
N ASP A 144 1.26 -19.24 13.03
CA ASP A 144 0.96 -20.50 12.35
C ASP A 144 2.21 -20.99 11.61
N PRO A 145 2.84 -22.10 12.01
CA PRO A 145 4.07 -22.58 11.36
C PRO A 145 3.93 -22.82 9.84
N ALA A 146 2.71 -23.11 9.37
CA ALA A 146 2.45 -23.34 7.96
C ALA A 146 2.32 -22.02 7.15
N GLN A 147 1.98 -20.91 7.81
CA GLN A 147 1.75 -19.60 7.19
C GLN A 147 2.78 -18.52 7.59
N ALA A 148 3.59 -18.77 8.63
CA ALA A 148 4.52 -17.78 9.19
C ALA A 148 5.61 -17.31 8.20
N LYS A 149 5.80 -17.99 7.07
CA LYS A 149 6.70 -17.54 6.00
C LYS A 149 6.09 -16.41 5.18
N ARG A 150 4.77 -16.37 5.05
CA ARG A 150 4.06 -15.31 4.36
C ARG A 150 4.28 -13.99 5.09
N THR A 151 4.69 -12.99 4.36
CA THR A 151 5.14 -11.73 4.94
C THR A 151 4.45 -10.55 4.27
N VAL A 152 3.99 -9.61 5.08
CA VAL A 152 3.52 -8.30 4.63
C VAL A 152 4.38 -7.21 5.29
N LEU A 153 4.70 -6.14 4.56
CA LEU A 153 5.68 -5.14 4.98
C LEU A 153 5.12 -3.72 4.84
N VAL A 154 5.41 -2.86 5.82
CA VAL A 154 5.18 -1.42 5.75
C VAL A 154 6.49 -0.69 5.91
N THR A 155 6.70 0.37 5.12
CA THR A 155 7.93 1.17 5.16
C THR A 155 7.68 2.65 4.95
N GLY A 156 8.61 3.46 5.44
CA GLY A 156 8.89 4.83 5.09
C GLY A 156 10.40 5.05 5.20
N HIS A 157 10.95 6.09 4.57
CA HIS A 157 12.38 6.37 4.68
C HIS A 157 12.66 7.39 5.78
N TYR A 158 13.73 7.17 6.54
CA TYR A 158 14.03 8.06 7.65
C TYR A 158 15.14 9.08 7.35
N ASP A 159 15.80 8.97 6.20
CA ASP A 159 16.66 10.03 5.70
C ASP A 159 15.85 11.24 5.22
N SER A 160 16.49 12.37 5.12
CA SER A 160 15.90 13.63 4.66
C SER A 160 16.94 14.47 3.94
N ARG A 161 16.50 15.47 3.19
CA ARG A 161 17.41 16.39 2.48
C ARG A 161 16.87 17.82 2.44
N ASN A 162 17.76 18.75 2.20
CA ASN A 162 17.43 20.10 1.74
C ASN A 162 17.62 20.22 0.21
N LEU A 163 17.68 21.44 -0.33
CA LEU A 163 17.83 21.67 -1.77
C LEU A 163 19.11 21.04 -2.35
N ASN A 164 20.20 21.03 -1.58
CA ASN A 164 21.44 20.37 -1.96
C ASN A 164 21.48 18.94 -1.42
N VAL A 165 21.25 17.96 -2.28
CA VAL A 165 21.24 16.53 -1.90
C VAL A 165 22.56 16.04 -1.26
N LEU A 166 23.66 16.74 -1.48
CA LEU A 166 24.98 16.43 -0.91
C LEU A 166 25.29 17.20 0.38
N ASP A 167 24.36 18.01 0.88
CA ASP A 167 24.55 18.78 2.12
C ASP A 167 24.25 17.89 3.34
N ASP A 168 25.30 17.38 3.93
CA ASP A 168 25.28 16.45 5.07
C ASP A 168 25.20 17.14 6.44
N HIS A 169 25.29 18.49 6.49
CA HIS A 169 25.27 19.31 7.71
C HIS A 169 24.08 20.26 7.78
N GLY A 170 23.61 20.77 6.65
CA GLY A 170 22.55 21.76 6.59
C GLY A 170 21.23 21.24 7.10
N ALA A 171 20.42 22.15 7.68
CA ALA A 171 19.09 21.79 8.19
C ALA A 171 18.24 21.11 7.13
N ALA A 172 17.77 19.90 7.44
CA ALA A 172 16.90 19.07 6.62
C ALA A 172 15.85 18.41 7.52
N PRO A 173 14.82 19.16 7.97
CA PRO A 173 13.84 18.64 8.94
C PRO A 173 13.08 17.42 8.45
N GLY A 174 12.67 17.40 7.15
CA GLY A 174 11.99 16.26 6.54
C GLY A 174 10.76 15.80 7.35
N ALA A 175 9.88 16.74 7.73
CA ALA A 175 8.74 16.44 8.57
C ALA A 175 7.67 15.64 7.82
N ASN A 176 7.43 16.01 6.56
CA ASN A 176 6.53 15.30 5.65
C ASN A 176 7.30 14.27 4.82
N ASP A 177 8.48 14.62 4.32
CA ASP A 177 9.36 13.80 3.48
C ASP A 177 10.63 13.40 4.27
N ASP A 178 10.74 12.22 5.03
CA ASP A 178 9.61 11.31 5.19
C ASP A 178 9.47 10.85 6.66
N ALA A 179 9.56 11.80 7.61
CA ALA A 179 9.21 11.46 8.99
C ALA A 179 7.74 11.01 9.12
N SER A 180 6.87 11.46 8.18
CA SER A 180 5.46 11.07 8.15
C SER A 180 5.28 9.58 7.86
N GLY A 181 5.99 9.00 6.91
CA GLY A 181 5.94 7.56 6.60
C GLY A 181 6.59 6.70 7.68
N VAL A 182 7.70 7.15 8.26
CA VAL A 182 8.29 6.48 9.42
C VAL A 182 7.31 6.43 10.60
N ALA A 183 6.57 7.52 10.85
CA ALA A 183 5.55 7.55 11.89
C ALA A 183 4.41 6.55 11.63
N VAL A 184 4.02 6.35 10.36
CA VAL A 184 3.06 5.29 9.98
C VAL A 184 3.61 3.91 10.32
N SER A 185 4.86 3.61 9.96
CA SER A 185 5.49 2.31 10.25
C SER A 185 5.56 2.02 11.76
N LEU A 186 6.01 2.98 12.57
CA LEU A 186 6.09 2.86 14.03
C LEU A 186 4.71 2.71 14.68
N GLU A 187 3.69 3.45 14.22
CA GLU A 187 2.32 3.32 14.74
C GLU A 187 1.70 1.97 14.38
N CYS A 188 1.94 1.46 13.17
CA CYS A 188 1.54 0.10 12.80
C CYS A 188 2.18 -0.93 13.75
N ALA A 189 3.47 -0.83 14.01
CA ALA A 189 4.15 -1.71 14.96
C ALA A 189 3.52 -1.63 16.35
N ARG A 190 3.29 -0.43 16.87
CA ARG A 190 2.74 -0.20 18.22
C ARG A 190 1.35 -0.83 18.42
N VAL A 191 0.49 -0.78 17.40
CA VAL A 191 -0.88 -1.26 17.56
C VAL A 191 -1.04 -2.73 17.19
N LEU A 192 -0.27 -3.24 16.21
CA LEU A 192 -0.39 -4.61 15.72
C LEU A 192 0.43 -5.60 16.54
N SER A 193 1.50 -5.18 17.21
CA SER A 193 2.28 -6.04 18.13
C SER A 193 1.46 -6.67 19.25
N LYS A 194 0.31 -6.08 19.59
CA LYS A 194 -0.64 -6.58 20.61
C LYS A 194 -1.58 -7.67 20.10
N LEU A 195 -1.50 -8.00 18.81
CA LEU A 195 -2.30 -9.02 18.14
C LEU A 195 -1.42 -10.19 17.68
N LYS A 196 -2.07 -11.28 17.33
CA LYS A 196 -1.42 -12.47 16.77
C LYS A 196 -2.02 -12.77 15.39
N PHE A 197 -1.17 -13.03 14.42
CA PHE A 197 -1.54 -13.31 13.04
C PHE A 197 -0.93 -14.63 12.59
N PRO A 198 -1.58 -15.38 11.68
CA PRO A 198 -0.96 -16.53 11.02
C PRO A 198 0.31 -16.18 10.25
N GLY A 199 0.27 -15.10 9.46
CA GLY A 199 1.38 -14.58 8.69
C GLY A 199 2.24 -13.57 9.47
N THR A 200 3.44 -13.28 8.95
CA THR A 200 4.43 -12.36 9.52
C THR A 200 4.17 -10.92 9.04
N ILE A 201 4.39 -9.95 9.92
CA ILE A 201 4.38 -8.52 9.58
C ILE A 201 5.76 -7.93 9.84
N VAL A 202 6.29 -7.15 8.88
CA VAL A 202 7.56 -6.44 9.01
C VAL A 202 7.32 -4.94 8.96
N PHE A 203 7.82 -4.22 9.96
CA PHE A 203 7.75 -2.76 10.08
C PHE A 203 9.13 -2.18 9.84
N VAL A 204 9.28 -1.30 8.86
CA VAL A 204 10.59 -0.88 8.35
C VAL A 204 10.72 0.64 8.36
N ALA A 205 11.93 1.12 8.63
CA ALA A 205 12.43 2.43 8.30
C ALA A 205 13.71 2.26 7.46
N VAL A 206 13.65 2.62 6.17
CA VAL A 206 14.78 2.49 5.26
C VAL A 206 15.63 3.74 5.23
N ALA A 207 16.91 3.60 4.88
CA ALA A 207 17.87 4.68 4.72
C ALA A 207 18.17 4.95 3.24
N GLY A 208 18.54 6.19 2.89
CA GLY A 208 19.13 6.49 1.58
C GLY A 208 18.16 6.46 0.41
N GLU A 209 16.88 6.76 0.63
CA GLU A 209 15.92 7.01 -0.44
C GLU A 209 16.37 8.16 -1.30
N GLU A 210 16.70 9.28 -0.68
CA GLU A 210 17.06 10.56 -1.28
C GLU A 210 18.34 10.50 -2.11
N GLN A 211 19.20 9.56 -1.83
CA GLN A 211 20.42 9.30 -2.61
C GLN A 211 20.24 8.24 -3.70
N GLY A 212 19.01 7.78 -3.94
CA GLY A 212 18.66 6.88 -5.04
C GLY A 212 18.21 5.51 -4.62
N LEU A 213 17.32 5.43 -3.64
CA LEU A 213 16.65 4.20 -3.19
C LEU A 213 17.64 3.14 -2.66
N VAL A 214 18.75 3.59 -2.02
CA VAL A 214 19.88 2.70 -1.72
C VAL A 214 19.50 1.66 -0.67
N GLY A 215 18.77 2.08 0.38
CA GLY A 215 18.36 1.20 1.47
C GLY A 215 17.26 0.24 1.06
N SER A 216 16.22 0.73 0.39
CA SER A 216 15.15 -0.15 -0.12
C SER A 216 15.67 -1.12 -1.17
N GLY A 217 16.58 -0.66 -2.06
CA GLY A 217 17.23 -1.53 -3.04
C GLY A 217 18.07 -2.63 -2.39
N HIS A 218 18.77 -2.32 -1.29
CA HIS A 218 19.49 -3.32 -0.50
C HIS A 218 18.51 -4.31 0.15
N LEU A 219 17.48 -3.83 0.83
CA LEU A 219 16.51 -4.67 1.53
C LEU A 219 15.70 -5.56 0.56
N ALA A 220 15.31 -5.04 -0.60
CA ALA A 220 14.57 -5.81 -1.60
C ALA A 220 15.40 -6.98 -2.15
N ARG A 221 16.69 -6.73 -2.45
CA ARG A 221 17.62 -7.81 -2.86
C ARG A 221 17.84 -8.82 -1.73
N LEU A 222 18.06 -8.37 -0.49
CA LEU A 222 18.18 -9.25 0.67
C LEU A 222 16.93 -10.14 0.83
N ALA A 223 15.75 -9.58 0.74
CA ALA A 223 14.49 -10.32 0.79
C ALA A 223 14.41 -11.38 -0.31
N LYS A 224 14.86 -11.05 -1.53
CA LYS A 224 14.91 -11.98 -2.66
C LYS A 224 15.92 -13.10 -2.43
N GLU A 225 17.14 -12.77 -1.99
CA GLU A 225 18.23 -13.72 -1.73
C GLU A 225 17.91 -14.67 -0.57
N GLU A 226 17.26 -14.17 0.48
CA GLU A 226 16.82 -14.97 1.63
C GLU A 226 15.50 -15.72 1.37
N GLY A 227 14.86 -15.51 0.22
CA GLY A 227 13.64 -16.19 -0.18
C GLY A 227 12.44 -15.81 0.69
N TRP A 228 12.27 -14.52 1.00
CA TRP A 228 11.08 -14.05 1.71
C TRP A 228 9.84 -14.28 0.84
N ASP A 229 8.80 -14.84 1.46
CA ASP A 229 7.47 -14.94 0.85
C ASP A 229 6.72 -13.62 1.09
N LEU A 230 7.19 -12.58 0.38
CA LEU A 230 6.74 -11.19 0.58
C LEU A 230 5.56 -10.88 -0.35
N GLU A 231 4.35 -10.98 0.19
CA GLU A 231 3.08 -10.83 -0.54
C GLU A 231 2.68 -9.37 -0.77
N ALA A 232 3.10 -8.45 0.12
CA ALA A 232 2.69 -7.04 0.05
C ALA A 232 3.73 -6.11 0.67
N VAL A 233 4.05 -5.01 -0.03
CA VAL A 233 4.86 -3.90 0.46
C VAL A 233 4.05 -2.60 0.38
N LEU A 234 3.86 -1.96 1.53
CA LEU A 234 3.12 -0.71 1.70
C LEU A 234 4.13 0.41 1.99
N ASN A 235 4.59 1.10 0.94
CA ASN A 235 5.50 2.23 1.10
C ASN A 235 4.72 3.52 1.34
N ASN A 236 5.04 4.22 2.42
CA ASN A 236 4.48 5.52 2.76
C ASN A 236 5.56 6.57 2.59
N ASP A 237 5.32 7.55 1.74
CA ASP A 237 6.29 8.57 1.42
C ASP A 237 5.53 9.85 1.00
N ILE A 238 5.72 10.91 1.78
CA ILE A 238 4.97 12.17 1.76
C ILE A 238 3.48 11.92 2.08
N VAL A 239 3.20 11.52 3.31
CA VAL A 239 1.85 11.25 3.81
C VAL A 239 1.42 12.21 4.94
N GLY A 240 2.07 13.36 5.03
CA GLY A 240 1.81 14.40 6.04
C GLY A 240 0.50 15.15 5.85
N GLY A 241 -0.07 15.13 4.65
CA GLY A 241 -1.33 15.80 4.38
C GLY A 241 -1.24 17.32 4.38
N ASN A 242 -0.19 17.89 3.90
CA ASN A 242 0.23 19.29 3.87
C ASN A 242 -0.86 20.33 4.22
N THR A 243 -0.59 21.20 5.21
CA THR A 243 -1.52 22.23 5.71
C THR A 243 -1.15 23.64 5.26
N THR A 244 -0.57 23.81 4.08
CA THR A 244 -0.21 25.13 3.54
C THR A 244 -1.38 26.09 3.63
N PRO A 245 -1.24 27.25 4.29
CA PRO A 245 -2.29 28.24 4.38
C PRO A 245 -2.78 28.69 3.00
N GLY A 246 -4.09 28.67 2.80
CA GLY A 246 -4.71 29.06 1.52
C GLY A 246 -4.79 27.93 0.47
N ASP A 247 -4.17 26.78 0.66
CA ASP A 247 -4.38 25.63 -0.23
C ASP A 247 -5.74 24.98 0.05
N THR A 248 -6.72 25.29 -0.78
CA THR A 248 -8.08 24.73 -0.73
C THR A 248 -8.25 23.47 -1.59
N LEU A 249 -7.21 23.02 -2.28
CA LEU A 249 -7.26 21.89 -3.21
C LEU A 249 -6.78 20.59 -2.59
N GLN A 250 -6.26 20.63 -1.36
CA GLN A 250 -5.86 19.44 -0.61
C GLN A 250 -7.08 18.61 -0.19
N MET A 251 -7.06 17.30 -0.46
CA MET A 251 -8.11 16.38 -0.04
C MET A 251 -7.66 15.58 1.18
N LYS A 252 -8.29 15.83 2.32
CA LYS A 252 -7.95 15.19 3.60
C LYS A 252 -8.76 13.91 3.88
N ASP A 253 -9.66 13.54 2.97
CA ASP A 253 -10.52 12.34 3.07
C ASP A 253 -9.98 11.14 2.28
N ARG A 254 -8.79 11.28 1.70
CA ARG A 254 -8.18 10.22 0.88
C ARG A 254 -6.67 10.31 0.80
N VAL A 255 -6.06 9.18 0.48
CA VAL A 255 -4.65 9.05 0.13
C VAL A 255 -4.53 8.43 -1.26
N ARG A 256 -3.57 8.88 -2.07
CA ARG A 256 -3.26 8.26 -3.36
C ARG A 256 -2.48 6.96 -3.12
N VAL A 257 -2.82 5.92 -3.86
CA VAL A 257 -2.10 4.64 -3.86
C VAL A 257 -1.67 4.34 -5.30
N PHE A 258 -0.37 4.43 -5.53
CA PHE A 258 0.24 4.15 -6.82
C PHE A 258 0.60 2.67 -6.93
N SER A 259 0.39 2.09 -8.11
CA SER A 259 0.71 0.68 -8.39
C SER A 259 1.13 0.50 -9.84
N GLU A 260 2.14 -0.35 -10.07
CA GLU A 260 2.57 -0.69 -11.43
C GLU A 260 1.52 -1.55 -12.15
N GLY A 261 1.47 -1.45 -13.45
CA GLY A 261 0.64 -2.29 -14.32
C GLY A 261 1.39 -3.54 -14.77
N VAL A 262 2.18 -3.45 -15.83
CA VAL A 262 3.10 -4.53 -16.19
C VAL A 262 4.23 -4.58 -15.16
N PRO A 263 4.47 -5.72 -14.48
CA PRO A 263 5.54 -5.82 -13.48
C PRO A 263 6.90 -5.41 -14.04
N GLN A 264 7.64 -4.60 -13.29
CA GLN A 264 8.99 -4.15 -13.69
C GLN A 264 9.98 -5.32 -13.78
N ALA A 265 9.78 -6.36 -12.98
CA ALA A 265 10.56 -7.58 -13.01
C ALA A 265 10.20 -8.52 -14.18
N ALA A 266 9.11 -8.25 -14.93
CA ALA A 266 8.68 -9.13 -16.01
C ALA A 266 9.70 -9.18 -17.15
N SER A 267 10.01 -10.38 -17.60
CA SER A 267 10.80 -10.59 -18.82
C SER A 267 10.05 -10.01 -20.04
N PRO A 268 10.77 -9.73 -21.15
CA PRO A 268 10.11 -9.27 -22.38
C PRO A 268 9.05 -10.23 -22.91
N GLU A 269 9.16 -11.52 -22.64
CA GLU A 269 8.18 -12.54 -23.03
C GLU A 269 6.93 -12.46 -22.17
N GLU A 270 7.07 -12.42 -20.84
CA GLU A 270 5.98 -12.24 -19.89
C GLU A 270 5.23 -10.93 -20.14
N ALA A 271 5.96 -9.83 -20.36
CA ALA A 271 5.36 -8.54 -20.67
C ALA A 271 4.54 -8.56 -21.98
N ARG A 272 4.98 -9.31 -23.01
CA ARG A 272 4.19 -9.52 -24.24
C ARG A 272 2.95 -10.37 -23.97
N HIS A 273 3.08 -11.41 -23.12
CA HIS A 273 1.96 -12.29 -22.78
C HIS A 273 0.89 -11.53 -21.99
N ILE A 274 1.28 -10.73 -20.99
CA ILE A 274 0.39 -9.86 -20.24
C ILE A 274 -0.41 -8.95 -21.18
N ARG A 275 0.25 -8.28 -22.13
CA ARG A 275 -0.41 -7.42 -23.13
C ARG A 275 -1.33 -8.18 -24.08
N ALA A 276 -0.93 -9.37 -24.48
CA ALA A 276 -1.75 -10.21 -25.39
C ALA A 276 -3.07 -10.66 -24.74
N LEU A 277 -3.11 -10.73 -23.40
CA LEU A 277 -4.30 -11.09 -22.63
C LEU A 277 -5.07 -9.86 -22.09
N GLY A 278 -4.59 -8.63 -22.32
CA GLY A 278 -5.19 -7.40 -21.79
C GLY A 278 -5.11 -7.32 -20.25
N LYS A 279 -4.02 -7.86 -19.65
CA LYS A 279 -3.83 -7.95 -18.20
C LYS A 279 -2.93 -6.85 -17.62
N GLU A 280 -2.73 -5.75 -18.33
CA GLU A 280 -1.86 -4.66 -17.88
C GLU A 280 -2.35 -3.99 -16.59
N ASP A 281 -3.63 -4.14 -16.27
CA ASP A 281 -4.25 -3.59 -15.05
C ASP A 281 -4.45 -4.63 -13.95
N ASP A 282 -3.86 -5.81 -14.09
CA ASP A 282 -4.07 -6.95 -13.18
C ASP A 282 -2.77 -7.51 -12.59
N SER A 283 -1.74 -6.67 -12.44
CA SER A 283 -0.51 -7.05 -11.76
C SER A 283 -0.75 -7.33 -10.26
N PRO A 284 0.14 -8.08 -9.58
CA PRO A 284 0.06 -8.24 -8.13
C PRO A 284 0.00 -6.91 -7.36
N SER A 285 0.73 -5.87 -7.81
CA SER A 285 0.66 -4.53 -7.20
C SER A 285 -0.70 -3.85 -7.40
N ARG A 286 -1.38 -4.07 -8.54
CA ARG A 286 -2.76 -3.59 -8.78
C ARG A 286 -3.76 -4.30 -7.86
N GLU A 287 -3.61 -5.61 -7.69
CA GLU A 287 -4.47 -6.38 -6.80
C GLU A 287 -4.26 -5.97 -5.34
N LEU A 288 -3.02 -5.70 -4.93
CA LEU A 288 -2.72 -5.10 -3.62
C LEU A 288 -3.40 -3.74 -3.46
N ALA A 289 -3.34 -2.85 -4.46
CA ALA A 289 -4.00 -1.56 -4.41
C ALA A 289 -5.53 -1.69 -4.31
N ARG A 290 -6.16 -2.64 -5.01
CA ARG A 290 -7.60 -2.96 -4.90
C ARG A 290 -7.96 -3.50 -3.50
N ALA A 291 -7.12 -4.36 -2.92
CA ALA A 291 -7.29 -4.87 -1.56
C ALA A 291 -7.21 -3.74 -0.52
N ILE A 292 -6.31 -2.77 -0.68
CA ILE A 292 -6.22 -1.58 0.16
C ILE A 292 -7.51 -0.75 0.08
N ALA A 293 -8.05 -0.53 -1.12
CA ALA A 293 -9.30 0.20 -1.30
C ALA A 293 -10.49 -0.54 -0.68
N GLU A 294 -10.52 -1.87 -0.76
CA GLU A 294 -11.53 -2.69 -0.10
C GLU A 294 -11.42 -2.62 1.43
N THR A 295 -10.20 -2.68 1.97
CA THR A 295 -9.91 -2.51 3.39
C THR A 295 -10.34 -1.14 3.91
N ALA A 296 -10.10 -0.07 3.14
CA ALA A 296 -10.60 1.26 3.48
C ALA A 296 -12.14 1.28 3.61
N ARG A 297 -12.85 0.65 2.67
CA ARG A 297 -14.31 0.53 2.74
C ARG A 297 -14.78 -0.25 3.97
N THR A 298 -14.06 -1.30 4.36
CA THR A 298 -14.41 -2.14 5.50
C THR A 298 -14.20 -1.43 6.83
N TYR A 299 -13.07 -0.76 7.03
CA TYR A 299 -12.67 -0.24 8.35
C TYR A 299 -12.81 1.28 8.50
N LEU A 300 -12.73 2.06 7.41
CA LEU A 300 -12.64 3.53 7.48
C LEU A 300 -13.85 4.25 6.88
N SER A 301 -14.83 3.52 6.36
CA SER A 301 -16.04 4.07 5.73
C SER A 301 -17.30 3.79 6.55
N LYS A 302 -17.23 3.87 7.87
CA LYS A 302 -18.38 3.55 8.74
C LYS A 302 -19.57 4.47 8.44
N PRO A 303 -20.81 3.91 8.35
CA PRO A 303 -22.04 4.71 8.34
C PRO A 303 -22.08 5.62 9.58
N GLY A 304 -22.28 6.93 9.40
CA GLY A 304 -22.31 7.91 10.48
C GLY A 304 -20.96 8.53 10.87
N ALA A 305 -19.84 8.10 10.30
CA ALA A 305 -18.58 8.84 10.39
C ALA A 305 -18.71 10.16 9.60
N ALA A 306 -18.23 11.26 10.15
CA ALA A 306 -18.38 12.60 9.55
C ALA A 306 -17.74 12.70 8.15
N LYS A 307 -16.72 11.91 7.87
CA LYS A 307 -16.13 11.69 6.52
C LYS A 307 -15.46 10.32 6.47
N PRO A 308 -15.77 9.44 5.48
CA PRO A 308 -15.01 8.23 5.23
C PRO A 308 -13.61 8.60 4.72
N PHE A 309 -12.60 7.82 5.13
CA PHE A 309 -11.26 7.92 4.54
C PHE A 309 -11.09 6.81 3.48
N SER A 310 -10.55 7.14 2.33
CA SER A 310 -10.48 6.24 1.18
C SER A 310 -9.10 6.18 0.55
N ALA A 311 -8.80 5.08 -0.14
CA ALA A 311 -7.70 4.99 -1.07
C ALA A 311 -8.15 5.46 -2.45
N PHE A 312 -7.40 6.38 -3.05
CA PHE A 312 -7.54 6.77 -4.45
C PHE A 312 -6.49 6.03 -5.28
N LEU A 313 -6.95 5.07 -6.06
CA LEU A 313 -6.07 4.23 -6.88
C LEU A 313 -5.53 5.04 -8.06
N VAL A 314 -4.21 5.04 -8.20
CA VAL A 314 -3.52 5.67 -9.32
C VAL A 314 -2.80 4.58 -10.11
N ASP A 315 -3.31 4.32 -11.30
CA ASP A 315 -2.83 3.28 -12.19
C ASP A 315 -1.55 3.69 -12.92
N ARG A 316 -0.54 4.05 -12.13
CA ARG A 316 0.84 4.38 -12.52
C ARG A 316 1.80 3.81 -11.49
N PRO A 317 3.02 3.41 -11.90
CA PRO A 317 4.02 2.94 -10.94
C PRO A 317 4.36 4.00 -9.89
N ASP A 318 4.40 5.29 -10.24
CA ASP A 318 4.60 6.42 -9.34
C ASP A 318 4.08 7.72 -9.98
N ARG A 319 4.31 8.85 -9.30
CA ARG A 319 4.16 10.21 -9.85
C ARG A 319 4.90 10.31 -11.18
N TYR A 320 4.42 11.18 -12.06
CA TYR A 320 4.94 11.27 -13.43
C TYR A 320 6.47 11.48 -13.46
N LEU A 321 7.19 10.49 -14.04
CA LEU A 321 8.67 10.46 -14.15
C LEU A 321 9.42 10.51 -12.80
N ARG A 322 8.78 10.04 -11.70
CA ARG A 322 9.39 9.92 -10.38
C ARG A 322 9.37 8.45 -9.92
N GLY A 323 9.95 8.19 -8.76
CA GLY A 323 10.01 6.88 -8.12
C GLY A 323 9.94 7.01 -6.60
N GLY A 324 10.11 5.91 -5.90
CA GLY A 324 10.18 5.78 -4.45
C GLY A 324 10.53 4.34 -4.07
N ASP A 325 10.65 4.07 -2.78
CA ASP A 325 11.16 2.80 -2.24
C ASP A 325 10.39 1.55 -2.69
N HIS A 326 9.08 1.65 -2.95
CA HIS A 326 8.28 0.54 -3.49
C HIS A 326 8.80 0.03 -4.82
N SER A 327 9.39 0.90 -5.66
CA SER A 327 9.93 0.49 -6.96
C SER A 327 11.12 -0.45 -6.83
N SER A 328 11.90 -0.35 -5.76
CA SER A 328 12.97 -1.32 -5.45
C SER A 328 12.43 -2.75 -5.30
N PHE A 329 11.30 -2.89 -4.62
CA PHE A 329 10.64 -4.17 -4.44
C PHE A 329 9.94 -4.65 -5.72
N ASN A 330 9.34 -3.74 -6.51
CA ASN A 330 8.78 -4.08 -7.83
C ASN A 330 9.85 -4.62 -8.79
N HIS A 331 11.07 -4.06 -8.77
CA HIS A 331 12.20 -4.56 -9.57
C HIS A 331 12.61 -6.00 -9.20
N GLU A 332 12.47 -6.38 -7.93
CA GLU A 332 12.73 -7.74 -7.46
C GLU A 332 11.54 -8.69 -7.65
N GLY A 333 10.40 -8.19 -8.14
CA GLY A 333 9.20 -8.96 -8.45
C GLY A 333 8.21 -9.08 -7.31
N PHE A 334 8.33 -8.28 -6.26
CA PHE A 334 7.38 -8.23 -5.17
C PHE A 334 6.23 -7.24 -5.45
N ALA A 335 5.04 -7.57 -4.98
CA ALA A 335 3.91 -6.65 -5.03
C ALA A 335 4.16 -5.47 -4.08
N ALA A 336 4.28 -4.26 -4.63
CA ALA A 336 4.55 -3.07 -3.84
C ALA A 336 3.77 -1.87 -4.36
N VAL A 337 3.30 -1.03 -3.43
CA VAL A 337 2.55 0.19 -3.71
C VAL A 337 3.11 1.36 -2.93
N ARG A 338 2.89 2.60 -3.45
CA ARG A 338 3.22 3.84 -2.75
C ARG A 338 1.97 4.56 -2.29
N PHE A 339 1.92 4.90 -1.01
CA PHE A 339 1.00 5.88 -0.46
C PHE A 339 1.63 7.26 -0.51
N THR A 340 0.86 8.27 -0.94
CA THR A 340 1.27 9.67 -0.85
C THR A 340 0.04 10.57 -0.73
N GLU A 341 0.19 11.74 -0.13
CA GLU A 341 -0.89 12.71 0.05
C GLU A 341 -1.47 13.18 -1.29
N TRP A 342 -2.67 13.78 -1.25
CA TRP A 342 -3.38 14.19 -2.46
C TRP A 342 -2.60 15.23 -3.28
N ARG A 343 -2.03 16.21 -2.60
CA ARG A 343 -1.33 17.32 -3.26
C ARG A 343 -0.08 17.69 -2.47
N GLU A 344 1.08 17.47 -3.08
CA GLU A 344 2.37 17.86 -2.55
C GLU A 344 2.58 19.37 -2.72
N ASP A 345 3.22 20.04 -1.75
CA ASP A 345 3.65 21.42 -1.87
C ASP A 345 5.18 21.48 -1.98
N TYR A 346 5.68 21.85 -3.15
CA TYR A 346 7.10 21.88 -3.44
C TYR A 346 7.87 23.04 -2.76
N ASN A 347 7.19 23.98 -2.10
CA ASN A 347 7.84 24.91 -1.18
C ASN A 347 8.24 24.24 0.13
N HIS A 348 7.57 23.12 0.46
CA HIS A 348 7.77 22.36 1.69
C HIS A 348 8.45 21.00 1.45
N GLN A 349 8.94 20.75 0.24
CA GLN A 349 9.65 19.50 -0.11
C GLN A 349 11.04 19.83 -0.66
N HIS A 350 12.10 19.18 -0.11
CA HIS A 350 13.49 19.32 -0.57
C HIS A 350 14.02 20.76 -0.60
N GLN A 351 13.47 21.68 0.20
CA GLN A 351 13.88 23.08 0.22
C GLN A 351 14.78 23.38 1.43
N ASN A 352 15.67 24.37 1.28
CA ASN A 352 16.33 24.97 2.43
C ASN A 352 15.28 25.64 3.33
N VAL A 353 15.48 25.56 4.64
CA VAL A 353 14.59 26.25 5.60
C VAL A 353 14.79 27.75 5.49
N ILE A 354 13.79 28.46 5.00
CA ILE A 354 13.76 29.92 4.89
C ILE A 354 12.47 30.44 5.50
N LYS A 355 12.60 31.18 6.60
CA LYS A 355 11.47 31.91 7.21
C LYS A 355 11.60 33.39 6.82
N PRO A 356 10.68 33.93 6.01
CA PRO A 356 10.74 35.34 5.59
C PRO A 356 10.56 36.28 6.79
N ALA A 357 10.99 37.55 6.63
CA ALA A 357 10.80 38.56 7.65
C ALA A 357 9.29 38.76 7.96
N PRO A 358 8.93 39.10 9.22
CA PRO A 358 7.56 39.40 9.58
C PRO A 358 6.93 40.47 8.67
N GLY A 359 5.75 40.19 8.10
CA GLY A 359 5.06 41.07 7.16
C GLY A 359 5.46 40.95 5.69
N SER A 360 6.34 39.99 5.34
CA SER A 360 6.66 39.66 3.97
C SER A 360 5.61 38.72 3.38
N ASP A 361 5.26 38.92 2.10
CA ASP A 361 4.38 37.99 1.33
C ASP A 361 5.16 36.78 0.74
N ALA A 362 6.48 36.70 1.01
CA ALA A 362 7.26 35.52 0.54
C ALA A 362 6.84 34.25 1.27
N PRO A 363 6.80 33.09 0.58
CA PRO A 363 6.43 31.84 1.21
C PRO A 363 7.51 31.39 2.22
N ILE A 364 7.08 30.67 3.25
CA ILE A 364 7.96 29.89 4.10
C ILE A 364 8.44 28.70 3.25
N LEU A 365 9.75 28.43 3.25
CA LEU A 365 10.32 27.28 2.57
C LEU A 365 10.87 26.27 3.59
N GLY A 366 10.90 25.01 3.19
CA GLY A 366 11.42 23.91 4.00
C GLY A 366 10.32 22.94 4.48
N ASP A 367 10.71 21.72 4.68
CA ASP A 367 9.80 20.65 5.15
C ASP A 367 9.67 20.68 6.68
N LEU A 368 8.79 21.57 7.14
CA LEU A 368 8.60 21.89 8.55
C LEU A 368 7.38 21.19 9.14
N ILE A 369 7.47 20.86 10.42
CA ILE A 369 6.42 20.18 11.18
C ILE A 369 5.09 20.96 11.21
N GLU A 370 5.14 22.29 11.13
CA GLU A 370 3.94 23.15 11.13
C GLU A 370 3.02 22.94 9.92
N PHE A 371 3.50 22.26 8.87
CA PHE A 371 2.72 21.92 7.67
C PHE A 371 2.18 20.49 7.67
N VAL A 372 2.39 19.72 8.74
CA VAL A 372 1.89 18.34 8.86
C VAL A 372 0.52 18.30 9.54
N ASP A 373 -0.41 17.54 8.95
CA ASP A 373 -1.71 17.21 9.54
C ASP A 373 -1.67 15.84 10.22
N PHE A 374 -1.39 15.82 11.51
CA PHE A 374 -1.28 14.57 12.27
C PHE A 374 -2.58 13.74 12.28
N ASN A 375 -3.75 14.37 12.10
CA ASN A 375 -5.01 13.63 11.95
C ASN A 375 -5.06 12.89 10.62
N TYR A 376 -4.54 13.51 9.56
CA TYR A 376 -4.43 12.86 8.25
C TYR A 376 -3.44 11.69 8.30
N VAL A 377 -2.24 11.88 8.84
CA VAL A 377 -1.25 10.79 9.01
C VAL A 377 -1.85 9.64 9.84
N ALA A 378 -2.64 9.94 10.88
CA ALA A 378 -3.33 8.92 11.67
C ALA A 378 -4.36 8.12 10.85
N GLN A 379 -5.02 8.73 9.86
CA GLN A 379 -5.92 8.00 8.96
C GLN A 379 -5.13 7.10 8.00
N VAL A 380 -3.99 7.58 7.47
CA VAL A 380 -3.08 6.77 6.65
C VAL A 380 -2.55 5.58 7.47
N ALA A 381 -2.12 5.81 8.72
CA ALA A 381 -1.67 4.75 9.62
C ALA A 381 -2.78 3.71 9.91
N ARG A 382 -4.03 4.15 10.09
CA ARG A 382 -5.17 3.22 10.24
C ARG A 382 -5.38 2.37 9.00
N LEU A 383 -5.28 2.95 7.80
CA LEU A 383 -5.42 2.20 6.55
C LEU A 383 -4.30 1.18 6.37
N ASN A 384 -3.05 1.58 6.62
CA ASN A 384 -1.91 0.68 6.59
C ASN A 384 -2.05 -0.46 7.60
N ALA A 385 -2.34 -0.15 8.87
CA ALA A 385 -2.52 -1.16 9.92
C ALA A 385 -3.68 -2.12 9.62
N ALA A 386 -4.81 -1.62 9.10
CA ALA A 386 -5.93 -2.46 8.70
C ALA A 386 -5.55 -3.41 7.55
N THR A 387 -4.82 -2.93 6.55
CA THR A 387 -4.38 -3.73 5.40
C THR A 387 -3.39 -4.81 5.84
N LEU A 388 -2.36 -4.44 6.60
CA LEU A 388 -1.38 -5.39 7.14
C LEU A 388 -2.06 -6.48 7.97
N ALA A 389 -2.95 -6.08 8.90
CA ALA A 389 -3.66 -7.01 9.76
C ALA A 389 -4.58 -7.96 8.98
N THR A 390 -5.30 -7.44 7.99
CA THR A 390 -6.20 -8.25 7.16
C THR A 390 -5.42 -9.27 6.33
N LEU A 391 -4.34 -8.85 5.66
CA LEU A 391 -3.54 -9.74 4.82
C LEU A 391 -2.77 -10.77 5.67
N ALA A 392 -2.19 -10.37 6.80
CA ALA A 392 -1.50 -11.30 7.69
C ALA A 392 -2.44 -12.31 8.36
N ALA A 393 -3.73 -11.96 8.54
CA ALA A 393 -4.77 -12.85 9.07
C ALA A 393 -5.37 -13.77 8.00
N ALA A 394 -5.47 -13.31 6.75
CA ALA A 394 -6.05 -14.05 5.64
C ALA A 394 -5.23 -15.30 5.27
N PRO A 395 -5.82 -16.30 4.60
CA PRO A 395 -5.05 -17.36 3.95
C PRO A 395 -4.18 -16.81 2.81
N GLY A 396 -3.15 -17.54 2.42
CA GLY A 396 -2.31 -17.23 1.26
C GLY A 396 -3.07 -17.28 -0.07
N GLU A 397 -2.38 -16.90 -1.13
CA GLU A 397 -2.94 -16.86 -2.48
C GLU A 397 -3.22 -18.27 -3.04
N PRO A 398 -4.34 -18.45 -3.76
CA PRO A 398 -4.55 -19.64 -4.60
C PRO A 398 -3.39 -19.80 -5.58
N GLN A 399 -2.90 -21.03 -5.71
CA GLN A 399 -1.73 -21.35 -6.54
C GLN A 399 -2.14 -21.85 -7.92
N LYS A 400 -1.32 -21.58 -8.94
CA LYS A 400 -1.46 -22.10 -10.31
C LYS A 400 -2.85 -21.86 -10.91
N LEU A 401 -3.44 -20.72 -10.64
CA LEU A 401 -4.72 -20.35 -11.21
C LEU A 401 -4.62 -20.26 -12.74
N THR A 402 -5.52 -20.97 -13.43
CA THR A 402 -5.62 -20.95 -14.88
C THR A 402 -7.06 -20.97 -15.36
N ILE A 403 -7.32 -20.45 -16.56
CA ILE A 403 -8.56 -20.68 -17.31
C ILE A 403 -8.32 -21.85 -18.26
N VAL A 404 -9.18 -22.87 -18.17
CA VAL A 404 -9.13 -24.00 -19.10
C VAL A 404 -9.48 -23.50 -20.51
N ASN A 405 -8.54 -23.62 -21.42
CA ASN A 405 -8.68 -23.05 -22.76
C ASN A 405 -9.48 -23.98 -23.69
N LYS A 406 -10.76 -23.71 -23.85
CA LYS A 406 -11.61 -24.30 -24.88
C LYS A 406 -12.08 -23.18 -25.81
N MET A 407 -11.58 -23.15 -27.02
CA MET A 407 -11.78 -22.04 -27.97
C MET A 407 -13.22 -21.83 -28.44
N THR A 408 -14.11 -22.78 -28.26
CA THR A 408 -15.50 -22.73 -28.79
C THR A 408 -16.54 -22.83 -27.68
N GLU A 409 -16.24 -22.36 -26.48
CA GLU A 409 -17.14 -22.41 -25.34
C GLU A 409 -17.45 -20.99 -24.84
N ASN A 410 -18.73 -20.66 -24.71
CA ASN A 410 -19.18 -19.38 -24.14
C ASN A 410 -19.11 -19.31 -22.62
N GLY A 411 -18.85 -20.44 -21.95
CA GLY A 411 -18.57 -20.47 -20.52
C GLY A 411 -17.08 -20.36 -20.20
N SER A 412 -16.74 -20.26 -18.92
CA SER A 412 -15.36 -20.27 -18.43
C SER A 412 -15.18 -21.31 -17.34
N THR A 413 -14.11 -22.08 -17.42
CA THR A 413 -13.72 -23.05 -16.38
C THR A 413 -12.38 -22.61 -15.80
N LEU A 414 -12.36 -22.29 -14.48
CA LEU A 414 -11.17 -21.95 -13.74
C LEU A 414 -10.70 -23.16 -12.93
N THR A 415 -9.40 -23.32 -12.81
CA THR A 415 -8.77 -24.32 -11.93
C THR A 415 -7.61 -23.70 -11.17
N TRP A 416 -7.45 -24.07 -9.89
CA TRP A 416 -6.36 -23.59 -9.02
C TRP A 416 -6.03 -24.63 -7.96
N GLU A 417 -4.82 -24.55 -7.41
CA GLU A 417 -4.42 -25.31 -6.23
C GLU A 417 -4.69 -24.51 -4.96
N PRO A 418 -5.04 -25.17 -3.83
CA PRO A 418 -5.14 -24.48 -2.54
C PRO A 418 -3.84 -23.78 -2.15
N PRO A 419 -3.90 -22.67 -1.38
CA PRO A 419 -2.71 -22.02 -0.86
C PRO A 419 -1.93 -22.95 0.09
N ALA A 420 -0.61 -22.81 0.11
CA ALA A 420 0.21 -23.44 1.12
C ALA A 420 -0.20 -22.96 2.52
N GLY A 421 -0.25 -23.88 3.49
CA GLY A 421 -0.59 -23.55 4.88
C GLY A 421 -2.08 -23.61 5.24
N GLY A 422 -2.99 -23.79 4.28
CA GLY A 422 -4.42 -23.98 4.56
C GLY A 422 -5.13 -22.75 5.12
N GLY A 423 -6.03 -22.96 6.09
CA GLY A 423 -6.80 -21.87 6.72
C GLY A 423 -7.97 -21.34 5.89
N VAL A 424 -8.26 -21.96 4.74
CA VAL A 424 -9.30 -21.54 3.81
C VAL A 424 -10.67 -22.06 4.24
N ALA A 425 -11.61 -21.17 4.48
CA ALA A 425 -13.02 -21.53 4.71
C ALA A 425 -13.79 -21.63 3.38
N HIS A 426 -13.51 -20.71 2.47
CA HIS A 426 -14.07 -20.73 1.11
C HIS A 426 -13.18 -19.92 0.16
N TYR A 427 -13.40 -20.12 -1.13
CA TYR A 427 -12.83 -19.27 -2.17
C TYR A 427 -13.88 -18.29 -2.68
N GLU A 428 -13.44 -17.10 -3.06
CA GLU A 428 -14.24 -16.16 -3.83
C GLU A 428 -13.71 -16.16 -5.27
N VAL A 429 -14.52 -16.62 -6.21
CA VAL A 429 -14.31 -16.40 -7.65
C VAL A 429 -14.93 -15.05 -7.98
N LEU A 430 -14.10 -14.15 -8.46
CA LEU A 430 -14.45 -12.76 -8.74
C LEU A 430 -14.45 -12.51 -10.24
N TRP A 431 -15.24 -11.56 -10.69
CA TRP A 431 -15.13 -11.04 -12.05
C TRP A 431 -15.55 -9.57 -12.12
N ARG A 432 -15.03 -8.91 -13.15
CA ARG A 432 -15.32 -7.53 -13.48
C ARG A 432 -15.35 -7.34 -14.99
N GLU A 433 -16.05 -6.36 -15.47
CA GLU A 433 -15.90 -5.87 -16.84
C GLU A 433 -14.44 -5.49 -17.09
N THR A 434 -13.96 -5.67 -18.30
CA THR A 434 -12.55 -5.40 -18.66
C THR A 434 -12.16 -3.92 -18.43
N THR A 435 -13.14 -3.01 -18.45
CA THR A 435 -12.95 -1.58 -18.22
C THR A 435 -13.24 -1.12 -16.79
N ALA A 436 -13.74 -2.02 -15.92
CA ALA A 436 -14.04 -1.66 -14.54
C ALA A 436 -12.76 -1.62 -13.69
N PRO A 437 -12.54 -0.55 -12.88
CA PRO A 437 -11.32 -0.44 -12.08
C PRO A 437 -11.28 -1.38 -10.87
N ASN A 438 -12.44 -1.87 -10.43
CA ASN A 438 -12.58 -2.70 -9.25
C ASN A 438 -13.37 -3.98 -9.55
N TRP A 439 -13.14 -5.02 -8.76
CA TRP A 439 -13.95 -6.24 -8.78
C TRP A 439 -15.42 -5.90 -8.51
N GLN A 440 -16.34 -6.43 -9.33
CA GLN A 440 -17.75 -6.10 -9.28
C GLN A 440 -18.59 -7.21 -8.69
N TYR A 441 -18.28 -8.47 -9.04
CA TYR A 441 -19.10 -9.62 -8.77
C TYR A 441 -18.33 -10.74 -8.12
N VAL A 442 -19.03 -11.60 -7.37
CA VAL A 442 -18.45 -12.73 -6.64
C VAL A 442 -19.34 -13.95 -6.67
N LYS A 443 -18.71 -15.11 -6.74
CA LYS A 443 -19.30 -16.41 -6.42
C LYS A 443 -18.45 -17.10 -5.36
N GLN A 444 -19.07 -17.46 -4.26
CA GLN A 444 -18.41 -18.23 -3.20
C GLN A 444 -18.38 -19.71 -3.54
N ILE A 445 -17.23 -20.34 -3.33
CA ILE A 445 -16.98 -21.76 -3.53
C ILE A 445 -16.46 -22.34 -2.21
N ALA A 446 -17.19 -23.28 -1.63
CA ALA A 446 -16.76 -23.91 -0.38
C ALA A 446 -15.37 -24.57 -0.57
N ALA A 447 -14.50 -24.42 0.43
CA ALA A 447 -13.26 -25.18 0.46
C ALA A 447 -13.61 -26.67 0.62
N THR A 448 -13.09 -27.51 -0.26
CA THR A 448 -13.22 -28.95 -0.14
C THR A 448 -12.10 -29.51 0.73
N SER A 449 -12.36 -30.54 1.49
CA SER A 449 -11.34 -31.26 2.28
C SER A 449 -10.39 -32.10 1.42
N SER A 450 -10.54 -32.10 0.10
CA SER A 450 -9.70 -32.86 -0.81
C SER A 450 -8.39 -32.13 -1.10
N GLU A 451 -7.26 -32.80 -0.90
CA GLU A 451 -5.98 -32.41 -1.42
C GLU A 451 -6.01 -32.50 -2.95
N GLY A 452 -6.18 -31.39 -3.64
CA GLY A 452 -6.16 -31.37 -5.11
C GLY A 452 -6.70 -30.07 -5.70
N PRO A 453 -6.56 -29.89 -7.01
CA PRO A 453 -7.02 -28.68 -7.68
C PRO A 453 -8.54 -28.49 -7.54
N VAL A 454 -8.94 -27.26 -7.24
CA VAL A 454 -10.35 -26.85 -7.28
C VAL A 454 -10.69 -26.44 -8.72
N THR A 455 -11.80 -26.92 -9.24
CA THR A 455 -12.28 -26.61 -10.60
C THR A 455 -13.71 -26.09 -10.54
N VAL A 456 -13.97 -24.96 -11.20
CA VAL A 456 -15.29 -24.32 -11.24
C VAL A 456 -15.60 -23.86 -12.65
N SER A 457 -16.79 -24.25 -13.14
CA SER A 457 -17.32 -23.76 -14.42
C SER A 457 -18.41 -22.72 -14.17
N LEU A 458 -18.37 -21.63 -14.94
CA LEU A 458 -19.31 -20.53 -14.92
C LEU A 458 -19.90 -20.32 -16.31
N PRO A 459 -21.21 -20.03 -16.43
CA PRO A 459 -21.84 -19.68 -17.72
C PRO A 459 -21.56 -18.21 -18.06
N ILE A 460 -20.29 -17.78 -18.01
CA ILE A 460 -19.82 -16.41 -18.23
C ILE A 460 -18.65 -16.49 -19.20
N SER A 461 -18.69 -15.69 -20.27
CA SER A 461 -17.62 -15.67 -21.27
C SER A 461 -16.38 -14.99 -20.72
N LYS A 462 -15.24 -15.66 -20.83
CA LYS A 462 -13.92 -15.10 -20.53
C LYS A 462 -13.50 -13.96 -21.47
N ASP A 463 -14.22 -13.80 -22.59
CA ASP A 463 -13.94 -12.73 -23.55
C ASP A 463 -14.52 -11.39 -23.09
N ASN A 464 -15.51 -11.41 -22.18
CA ASN A 464 -16.25 -10.22 -21.75
C ASN A 464 -15.80 -9.69 -20.38
N VAL A 465 -15.08 -10.50 -19.60
CA VAL A 465 -14.70 -10.16 -18.20
C VAL A 465 -13.27 -10.59 -17.88
N ILE A 466 -12.70 -9.93 -16.88
CA ILE A 466 -11.51 -10.41 -16.18
C ILE A 466 -11.97 -11.24 -14.98
N PHE A 467 -11.40 -12.42 -14.80
CA PHE A 467 -11.62 -13.28 -13.64
C PHE A 467 -10.47 -13.17 -12.64
N GLY A 468 -10.78 -13.40 -11.37
CA GLY A 468 -9.82 -13.59 -10.31
C GLY A 468 -10.31 -14.57 -9.26
N VAL A 469 -9.41 -15.09 -8.44
CA VAL A 469 -9.74 -15.97 -7.32
C VAL A 469 -8.95 -15.54 -6.09
N ARG A 470 -9.60 -15.53 -4.94
CA ARG A 470 -8.94 -15.35 -3.64
C ARG A 470 -9.45 -16.36 -2.60
N ALA A 471 -8.62 -16.62 -1.61
CA ALA A 471 -8.97 -17.42 -0.45
C ALA A 471 -9.50 -16.53 0.69
N VAL A 472 -10.43 -17.06 1.48
CA VAL A 472 -11.06 -16.35 2.60
C VAL A 472 -11.08 -17.28 3.81
N ASP A 473 -10.72 -16.77 5.00
CA ASP A 473 -10.77 -17.51 6.25
C ASP A 473 -12.18 -17.57 6.87
N ALA A 474 -12.32 -18.28 7.99
CA ALA A 474 -13.60 -18.42 8.69
C ALA A 474 -14.13 -17.12 9.33
N LYS A 475 -13.27 -16.10 9.49
CA LYS A 475 -13.66 -14.78 10.01
C LYS A 475 -13.99 -13.78 8.89
N GLY A 476 -13.78 -14.17 7.64
CA GLY A 476 -14.00 -13.32 6.46
C GLY A 476 -12.81 -12.44 6.09
N HIS A 477 -11.60 -12.75 6.59
CA HIS A 477 -10.39 -12.09 6.09
C HIS A 477 -10.10 -12.57 4.67
N ARG A 478 -9.99 -11.62 3.76
CA ARG A 478 -9.79 -11.85 2.33
C ARG A 478 -8.32 -11.72 1.97
N GLY A 479 -7.75 -12.76 1.36
CA GLY A 479 -6.41 -12.73 0.77
C GLY A 479 -6.36 -11.90 -0.51
N LEU A 480 -5.18 -11.75 -1.08
CA LEU A 480 -5.01 -11.08 -2.38
C LEU A 480 -5.68 -11.88 -3.49
N VAL A 481 -6.12 -11.19 -4.51
CA VAL A 481 -6.72 -11.80 -5.70
C VAL A 481 -5.61 -12.21 -6.65
N VAL A 482 -5.67 -13.44 -7.14
CA VAL A 482 -4.83 -13.93 -8.23
C VAL A 482 -5.64 -13.89 -9.51
N VAL A 483 -5.02 -13.40 -10.60
CA VAL A 483 -5.62 -13.32 -11.94
C VAL A 483 -4.97 -14.35 -12.85
N PRO A 484 -5.76 -15.19 -13.57
CA PRO A 484 -5.24 -16.30 -14.40
C PRO A 484 -4.44 -15.85 -15.60
#